data_44c076c3490bab44f81ee4840f7199ff
#
_entry.id   44c076c3490bab44f81ee4840f7199ff
#
_cell.length_a   1.000
_cell.length_b   1.000
_cell.length_c   1.000
_cell.angle_alpha   90.00
_cell.angle_beta   90.00
_cell.angle_gamma   90.00
#
_symmetry.space_group_name_H-M   'P 1'
#
loop_
_entity.id
_entity.type
_entity.pdbx_description
1 polymer ?
#
loop_
_entity_poly.entity_id
_entity_poly.type
_entity_poly.pdbx_seq_one_letter_code
_entity_poly.pdbx_strand_id
1 'polypeptide(L)'
;MDRFVYKSGEKLRCGYTTGSCAAAASLAAAEALLTGAPPERVELPTPKGITLDIPVAGCRISGNSALCSVIKDSGDDPDITNGIEVCARVELTEAGISIDGGEGIGRVTKPGLDQPGAAAINSVPRKMIAAAVSDIAETCDYHGGFRIVVSVPNGAELASRTYNPRMGIEGGISIIGTTGIVEPMSNSALVDTIRLEERMRREEGCRSLLLTLGNYSQSFIQRNMPFALDRCVTCSNFIGEAIEAALEYGFERILIIGHIGKMAKLGAGIMNTHSAQADGRMEVLVTCGLLAGADVDTLKKITECVTVDAAVSLLQDAGALEKSMEILGKRAEYYLAAKVKSSVPIGAVMFSDKFGILVRTPSADGLIERISEEYNG
;
A
#
# COMPACT_ATOMS: atom_id res chain seq x y z
N MET A 1 10.23 -18.39 -12.62
CA MET A 1 8.97 -18.88 -12.01
C MET A 1 7.89 -18.94 -13.08
N ASP A 2 7.24 -20.09 -13.32
CA ASP A 2 6.21 -20.27 -14.36
C ASP A 2 4.79 -20.14 -13.81
N ARG A 3 4.55 -19.09 -13.00
CA ARG A 3 3.25 -18.77 -12.47
C ARG A 3 2.75 -17.45 -13.06
N PHE A 4 1.46 -17.42 -13.41
CA PHE A 4 0.83 -16.29 -14.06
C PHE A 4 -0.48 -15.93 -13.36
N VAL A 5 -0.84 -14.66 -13.42
CA VAL A 5 -2.15 -14.13 -13.05
C VAL A 5 -2.78 -13.44 -14.26
N TYR A 6 -4.10 -13.42 -14.33
CA TYR A 6 -4.81 -12.70 -15.38
C TYR A 6 -5.37 -11.40 -14.80
N LYS A 7 -4.98 -10.25 -15.36
CA LYS A 7 -5.48 -8.92 -14.97
C LYS A 7 -5.74 -8.07 -16.20
N SER A 8 -6.87 -7.41 -16.23
CA SER A 8 -7.28 -6.52 -17.33
C SER A 8 -7.17 -7.16 -18.72
N GLY A 9 -7.37 -8.48 -18.82
CA GLY A 9 -7.28 -9.23 -20.09
C GLY A 9 -5.86 -9.69 -20.46
N GLU A 10 -4.86 -9.35 -19.66
CA GLU A 10 -3.45 -9.73 -19.87
C GLU A 10 -3.02 -10.87 -18.94
N LYS A 11 -2.16 -11.74 -19.46
CA LYS A 11 -1.50 -12.80 -18.69
C LYS A 11 -0.16 -12.29 -18.21
N LEU A 12 -0.05 -12.02 -16.90
CA LEU A 12 1.14 -11.46 -16.28
C LEU A 12 1.87 -12.50 -15.44
N ARG A 13 3.21 -12.55 -15.58
CA ARG A 13 4.07 -13.47 -14.86
C ARG A 13 4.32 -12.98 -13.43
N CYS A 14 4.14 -13.85 -12.45
CA CYS A 14 4.50 -13.61 -11.06
C CYS A 14 6.02 -13.63 -10.85
N GLY A 15 6.46 -12.95 -9.81
CA GLY A 15 7.82 -12.96 -9.31
C GLY A 15 7.91 -13.37 -7.83
N TYR A 16 9.05 -13.08 -7.19
CA TYR A 16 9.26 -13.32 -5.77
C TYR A 16 9.76 -12.06 -5.05
N THR A 17 9.41 -11.97 -3.77
CA THR A 17 9.63 -10.76 -2.95
C THR A 17 11.09 -10.60 -2.51
N THR A 18 11.48 -9.40 -2.03
CA THR A 18 12.78 -9.20 -1.37
C THR A 18 12.95 -10.12 -0.16
N GLY A 19 11.85 -10.43 0.56
CA GLY A 19 11.85 -11.40 1.65
C GLY A 19 12.21 -12.81 1.20
N SER A 20 11.65 -13.26 0.07
CA SER A 20 12.02 -14.57 -0.52
C SER A 20 13.46 -14.60 -1.01
N CYS A 21 13.97 -13.51 -1.61
CA CYS A 21 15.37 -13.41 -1.98
C CYS A 21 16.30 -13.52 -0.76
N ALA A 22 16.00 -12.79 0.30
CA ALA A 22 16.78 -12.82 1.54
C ALA A 22 16.77 -14.21 2.20
N ALA A 23 15.61 -14.89 2.22
CA ALA A 23 15.50 -16.24 2.75
C ALA A 23 16.28 -17.26 1.88
N ALA A 24 16.15 -17.17 0.56
CA ALA A 24 16.87 -18.03 -0.37
C ALA A 24 18.41 -17.83 -0.31
N ALA A 25 18.88 -16.58 -0.23
CA ALA A 25 20.30 -16.28 -0.06
C ALA A 25 20.82 -16.78 1.30
N SER A 26 20.00 -16.69 2.36
CA SER A 26 20.36 -17.21 3.69
C SER A 26 20.40 -18.73 3.71
N LEU A 27 19.44 -19.40 3.07
CA LEU A 27 19.41 -20.85 2.90
C LEU A 27 20.65 -21.33 2.15
N ALA A 28 20.95 -20.73 0.99
CA ALA A 28 22.13 -21.07 0.18
C ALA A 28 23.44 -20.91 0.96
N ALA A 29 23.56 -19.83 1.76
CA ALA A 29 24.76 -19.61 2.56
C ALA A 29 24.90 -20.62 3.72
N ALA A 30 23.79 -20.96 4.39
CA ALA A 30 23.78 -21.98 5.45
C ALA A 30 24.10 -23.38 4.86
N GLU A 31 23.49 -23.74 3.75
CA GLU A 31 23.75 -25.00 3.05
C GLU A 31 25.22 -25.11 2.61
N ALA A 32 25.77 -24.04 2.01
CA ALA A 32 27.16 -23.99 1.62
C ALA A 32 28.15 -24.22 2.79
N LEU A 33 27.81 -23.64 3.98
CA LEU A 33 28.62 -23.81 5.19
C LEU A 33 28.55 -25.24 5.75
N LEU A 34 27.36 -25.81 5.79
CA LEU A 34 27.15 -27.13 6.41
C LEU A 34 27.58 -28.27 5.53
N THR A 35 27.47 -28.15 4.20
CA THR A 35 27.83 -29.16 3.23
C THR A 35 29.25 -28.96 2.66
N GLY A 36 29.82 -27.77 2.78
CA GLY A 36 31.08 -27.38 2.14
C GLY A 36 30.98 -27.13 0.63
N ALA A 37 29.78 -27.18 0.03
CA ALA A 37 29.54 -27.02 -1.39
C ALA A 37 28.43 -25.96 -1.64
N PRO A 38 28.72 -24.89 -2.41
CA PRO A 38 27.71 -23.90 -2.76
C PRO A 38 26.62 -24.52 -3.66
N PRO A 39 25.31 -24.34 -3.30
CA PRO A 39 24.25 -24.80 -4.18
C PRO A 39 24.09 -23.85 -5.39
N GLU A 40 23.73 -24.40 -6.54
CA GLU A 40 23.37 -23.60 -7.73
C GLU A 40 21.94 -23.04 -7.65
N ARG A 41 21.07 -23.75 -6.94
CA ARG A 41 19.67 -23.40 -6.75
C ARG A 41 19.21 -23.82 -5.36
N VAL A 42 18.18 -23.15 -4.85
CA VAL A 42 17.55 -23.53 -3.58
C VAL A 42 16.04 -23.61 -3.74
N GLU A 43 15.42 -24.58 -3.07
CA GLU A 43 13.97 -24.69 -2.94
C GLU A 43 13.51 -23.98 -1.66
N LEU A 44 12.68 -22.96 -1.83
CA LEU A 44 12.19 -22.13 -0.73
C LEU A 44 10.68 -22.25 -0.60
N PRO A 45 10.14 -22.87 0.46
CA PRO A 45 8.73 -22.79 0.80
C PRO A 45 8.31 -21.36 1.13
N THR A 46 7.14 -20.93 0.63
CA THR A 46 6.62 -19.60 0.90
C THR A 46 5.34 -19.64 1.75
N PRO A 47 4.99 -18.54 2.46
CA PRO A 47 3.73 -18.45 3.21
C PRO A 47 2.48 -18.67 2.35
N LYS A 48 2.58 -18.46 1.03
CA LYS A 48 1.50 -18.74 0.08
C LYS A 48 1.30 -20.25 -0.20
N GLY A 49 2.13 -21.12 0.38
CA GLY A 49 2.10 -22.57 0.13
C GLY A 49 2.70 -22.97 -1.22
N ILE A 50 3.54 -22.11 -1.80
CA ILE A 50 4.25 -22.36 -3.07
C ILE A 50 5.72 -22.51 -2.75
N THR A 51 6.35 -23.59 -3.22
CA THR A 51 7.80 -23.73 -3.18
C THR A 51 8.41 -23.05 -4.41
N LEU A 52 9.31 -22.11 -4.16
CA LEU A 52 10.08 -21.41 -5.18
C LEU A 52 11.39 -22.16 -5.44
N ASP A 53 11.71 -22.37 -6.69
CA ASP A 53 13.03 -22.82 -7.15
C ASP A 53 13.81 -21.57 -7.60
N ILE A 54 14.78 -21.13 -6.78
CA ILE A 54 15.49 -19.87 -6.95
C ILE A 54 16.96 -20.10 -7.28
N PRO A 55 17.47 -19.56 -8.39
CA PRO A 55 18.90 -19.67 -8.73
C PRO A 55 19.74 -18.81 -7.77
N VAL A 56 20.88 -19.35 -7.35
CA VAL A 56 21.91 -18.65 -6.59
C VAL A 56 22.85 -17.93 -7.56
N ALA A 57 22.96 -16.60 -7.44
CA ALA A 57 23.76 -15.79 -8.35
C ALA A 57 25.25 -15.85 -8.02
N GLY A 58 25.58 -15.99 -6.75
CA GLY A 58 26.97 -16.13 -6.28
C GLY A 58 27.01 -16.70 -4.87
N CYS A 59 28.07 -17.46 -4.57
CA CYS A 59 28.32 -17.95 -3.23
C CYS A 59 29.83 -18.02 -2.96
N ARG A 60 30.24 -17.54 -1.76
CA ARG A 60 31.64 -17.59 -1.32
C ARG A 60 31.69 -18.02 0.13
N ILE A 61 32.42 -19.08 0.40
CA ILE A 61 32.73 -19.57 1.76
C ILE A 61 34.04 -18.96 2.24
N SER A 62 34.10 -18.53 3.49
CA SER A 62 35.29 -17.97 4.15
C SER A 62 35.30 -18.35 5.63
N GLY A 63 36.08 -19.36 5.98
CA GLY A 63 36.15 -19.89 7.35
C GLY A 63 34.79 -20.40 7.83
N ASN A 64 34.27 -19.82 8.92
CA ASN A 64 32.97 -20.16 9.49
C ASN A 64 31.81 -19.30 8.96
N SER A 65 32.03 -18.58 7.86
CA SER A 65 31.01 -17.74 7.21
C SER A 65 30.88 -18.03 5.72
N ALA A 66 29.68 -17.86 5.17
CA ALA A 66 29.42 -17.82 3.73
C ALA A 66 28.62 -16.57 3.37
N LEU A 67 28.86 -16.06 2.16
CA LEU A 67 28.10 -14.98 1.55
C LEU A 67 27.51 -15.50 0.25
N CYS A 68 26.20 -15.61 0.19
CA CYS A 68 25.51 -15.98 -1.05
C CYS A 68 24.55 -14.87 -1.48
N SER A 69 24.20 -14.86 -2.77
CA SER A 69 23.33 -13.84 -3.34
C SER A 69 22.29 -14.41 -4.30
N VAL A 70 21.19 -13.68 -4.44
CA VAL A 70 20.06 -13.98 -5.32
C VAL A 70 19.68 -12.71 -6.06
N ILE A 71 19.43 -12.82 -7.37
CA ILE A 71 18.88 -11.71 -8.15
C ILE A 71 17.35 -11.74 -8.05
N LYS A 72 16.76 -10.62 -7.63
CA LYS A 72 15.31 -10.50 -7.52
C LYS A 72 14.65 -10.48 -8.90
N ASP A 73 13.67 -11.34 -9.09
CA ASP A 73 12.79 -11.38 -10.25
C ASP A 73 11.36 -11.01 -9.80
N SER A 74 10.90 -9.82 -10.18
CA SER A 74 9.56 -9.33 -9.85
C SER A 74 8.48 -9.79 -10.84
N GLY A 75 8.84 -10.63 -11.82
CA GLY A 75 7.92 -10.97 -12.91
C GLY A 75 7.61 -9.76 -13.77
N ASP A 76 6.35 -9.62 -14.14
CA ASP A 76 5.86 -8.48 -14.94
C ASP A 76 5.36 -7.30 -14.07
N ASP A 77 5.66 -7.32 -12.76
CA ASP A 77 5.35 -6.19 -11.88
C ASP A 77 6.36 -5.04 -12.11
N PRO A 78 5.91 -3.78 -12.24
CA PRO A 78 6.78 -2.62 -12.44
C PRO A 78 7.50 -2.20 -11.14
N ASP A 79 8.02 -3.17 -10.40
CA ASP A 79 8.72 -2.98 -9.13
C ASP A 79 10.12 -2.40 -9.36
N ILE A 80 10.41 -1.29 -8.69
CA ILE A 80 11.71 -0.60 -8.75
C ILE A 80 12.87 -1.48 -8.24
N THR A 81 12.55 -2.49 -7.42
CA THR A 81 13.53 -3.46 -6.90
C THR A 81 13.74 -4.68 -7.81
N ASN A 82 13.16 -4.69 -9.01
CA ASN A 82 13.41 -5.76 -9.97
C ASN A 82 14.89 -5.78 -10.40
N GLY A 83 15.50 -6.96 -10.42
CA GLY A 83 16.89 -7.14 -10.84
C GLY A 83 17.95 -6.78 -9.79
N ILE A 84 17.58 -6.35 -8.58
CA ILE A 84 18.56 -6.09 -7.51
C ILE A 84 19.18 -7.41 -7.02
N GLU A 85 20.42 -7.31 -6.59
CA GLU A 85 21.11 -8.40 -5.91
C GLU A 85 20.82 -8.33 -4.40
N VAL A 86 20.23 -9.39 -3.84
CA VAL A 86 20.02 -9.54 -2.40
C VAL A 86 21.00 -10.55 -1.86
N CYS A 87 21.86 -10.11 -0.95
CA CYS A 87 22.92 -10.91 -0.36
C CYS A 87 22.58 -11.30 1.07
N ALA A 88 23.04 -12.47 1.50
CA ALA A 88 23.02 -12.89 2.89
C ALA A 88 24.39 -13.44 3.28
N ARG A 89 24.98 -12.86 4.33
CA ARG A 89 26.12 -13.43 5.03
C ARG A 89 25.59 -14.24 6.19
N VAL A 90 25.99 -15.51 6.25
CA VAL A 90 25.67 -16.43 7.36
C VAL A 90 26.97 -16.82 8.05
N GLU A 91 26.98 -16.76 9.37
CA GLU A 91 28.06 -17.23 10.24
C GLU A 91 27.50 -18.30 11.17
N LEU A 92 28.27 -19.38 11.38
CA LEU A 92 27.94 -20.40 12.38
C LEU A 92 28.21 -19.87 13.78
N THR A 93 27.29 -20.11 14.72
CA THR A 93 27.36 -19.72 16.12
C THR A 93 27.05 -20.92 17.03
N GLU A 94 27.27 -20.79 18.33
CA GLU A 94 27.00 -21.86 19.30
C GLU A 94 25.50 -22.19 19.41
N ALA A 95 24.63 -21.16 19.38
CA ALA A 95 23.19 -21.35 19.51
C ALA A 95 22.39 -20.15 19.01
N GLY A 96 21.12 -20.39 18.68
CA GLY A 96 20.14 -19.38 18.30
C GLY A 96 20.30 -18.83 16.90
N ILE A 97 19.31 -18.05 16.46
CA ILE A 97 19.28 -17.41 15.13
C ILE A 97 19.16 -15.90 15.34
N SER A 98 20.15 -15.15 14.89
CA SER A 98 20.10 -13.69 14.85
C SER A 98 20.06 -13.18 13.42
N ILE A 99 19.18 -12.21 13.15
CA ILE A 99 18.97 -11.64 11.82
C ILE A 99 19.06 -10.13 11.90
N ASP A 100 19.96 -9.53 11.12
CA ASP A 100 20.10 -8.07 11.03
C ASP A 100 20.30 -7.63 9.56
N GLY A 101 20.22 -6.31 9.31
CA GLY A 101 20.51 -5.69 8.03
C GLY A 101 21.90 -5.07 8.02
N GLY A 102 22.58 -5.29 6.92
CA GLY A 102 23.87 -4.68 6.58
C GLY A 102 23.71 -3.54 5.58
N GLU A 103 24.69 -3.40 4.69
CA GLU A 103 24.71 -2.39 3.65
C GLU A 103 23.43 -2.38 2.83
N GLY A 104 22.87 -1.19 2.58
CA GLY A 104 21.70 -0.98 1.74
C GLY A 104 20.36 -1.44 2.32
N ILE A 105 20.34 -1.96 3.55
CA ILE A 105 19.11 -2.24 4.29
C ILE A 105 18.83 -1.07 5.23
N GLY A 106 17.62 -0.50 5.12
CA GLY A 106 17.22 0.63 5.93
C GLY A 106 17.04 0.29 7.41
N ARG A 107 17.05 1.33 8.23
CA ARG A 107 16.70 1.24 9.66
C ARG A 107 15.36 1.91 9.91
N VAL A 108 14.53 1.27 10.71
CA VAL A 108 13.22 1.80 11.10
C VAL A 108 13.42 2.91 12.12
N THR A 109 12.99 4.14 11.81
CA THR A 109 13.14 5.31 12.70
C THR A 109 11.82 5.76 13.33
N LYS A 110 10.66 5.39 12.72
CA LYS A 110 9.34 5.80 13.18
C LYS A 110 8.57 4.67 13.87
N PRO A 111 7.71 4.98 14.85
CA PRO A 111 6.77 4.02 15.42
C PRO A 111 5.74 3.57 14.36
N GLY A 112 5.06 2.43 14.61
CA GLY A 112 4.05 1.88 13.72
C GLY A 112 4.57 0.87 12.71
N LEU A 113 5.88 0.81 12.47
CA LEU A 113 6.52 -0.29 11.77
C LEU A 113 6.94 -1.41 12.74
N ASP A 114 7.16 -2.60 12.21
CA ASP A 114 7.70 -3.71 13.00
C ASP A 114 9.12 -3.36 13.49
N GLN A 115 9.36 -3.49 14.78
CA GLN A 115 10.68 -3.32 15.42
C GLN A 115 11.38 -1.95 15.17
N PRO A 116 10.89 -0.83 15.74
CA PRO A 116 11.60 0.44 15.69
C PRO A 116 13.06 0.32 16.19
N GLY A 117 14.00 0.96 15.50
CA GLY A 117 15.44 0.91 15.76
C GLY A 117 16.18 -0.28 15.11
N ALA A 118 15.45 -1.32 14.65
CA ALA A 118 16.03 -2.47 13.98
C ALA A 118 16.16 -2.26 12.45
N ALA A 119 16.82 -3.21 11.79
CA ALA A 119 16.84 -3.28 10.33
C ALA A 119 15.44 -3.47 9.78
N ALA A 120 15.14 -2.79 8.66
CA ALA A 120 13.86 -2.84 7.97
C ALA A 120 13.65 -4.20 7.26
N ILE A 121 13.63 -5.26 8.05
CA ILE A 121 13.30 -6.63 7.65
C ILE A 121 12.03 -7.02 8.38
N ASN A 122 10.91 -7.09 7.67
CA ASN A 122 9.60 -7.32 8.26
C ASN A 122 9.49 -8.71 8.93
N SER A 123 8.51 -8.88 9.78
CA SER A 123 8.32 -10.10 10.60
C SER A 123 8.16 -11.37 9.75
N VAL A 124 7.45 -11.33 8.62
CA VAL A 124 7.29 -12.49 7.74
C VAL A 124 8.61 -12.89 7.07
N PRO A 125 9.38 -12.00 6.40
CA PRO A 125 10.73 -12.29 5.94
C PRO A 125 11.66 -12.85 7.03
N ARG A 126 11.64 -12.31 8.25
CA ARG A 126 12.44 -12.85 9.37
C ARG A 126 12.07 -14.29 9.69
N LYS A 127 10.77 -14.61 9.71
CA LYS A 127 10.30 -15.98 9.92
C LYS A 127 10.72 -16.90 8.78
N MET A 128 10.65 -16.44 7.52
CA MET A 128 11.08 -17.22 6.35
C MET A 128 12.58 -17.52 6.41
N ILE A 129 13.40 -16.53 6.73
CA ILE A 129 14.84 -16.69 6.90
C ILE A 129 15.15 -17.72 8.00
N ALA A 130 14.54 -17.55 9.17
CA ALA A 130 14.76 -18.44 10.30
C ALA A 130 14.32 -19.87 10.00
N ALA A 131 13.15 -20.07 9.38
CA ALA A 131 12.68 -21.40 8.97
C ALA A 131 13.65 -22.06 7.98
N ALA A 132 14.04 -21.34 6.93
CA ALA A 132 14.92 -21.87 5.89
C ALA A 132 16.28 -22.35 6.44
N VAL A 133 16.89 -21.58 7.36
CA VAL A 133 18.18 -22.02 7.95
C VAL A 133 18.00 -23.11 9.01
N SER A 134 16.86 -23.18 9.67
CA SER A 134 16.54 -24.28 10.61
C SER A 134 16.33 -25.59 9.87
N ASP A 135 15.60 -25.59 8.76
CA ASP A 135 15.31 -26.79 7.96
C ASP A 135 16.61 -27.42 7.43
N ILE A 136 17.55 -26.60 6.93
CA ILE A 136 18.85 -27.14 6.46
C ILE A 136 19.74 -27.58 7.63
N ALA A 137 19.65 -26.92 8.79
CA ALA A 137 20.37 -27.36 9.99
C ALA A 137 19.91 -28.76 10.43
N GLU A 138 18.58 -28.99 10.48
CA GLU A 138 18.01 -30.30 10.77
C GLU A 138 18.46 -31.36 9.74
N THR A 139 18.45 -31.01 8.46
CA THR A 139 18.88 -31.92 7.38
C THR A 139 20.35 -32.32 7.51
N CYS A 140 21.20 -31.40 7.99
CA CYS A 140 22.64 -31.62 8.17
C CYS A 140 23.04 -32.04 9.59
N ASP A 141 22.09 -32.33 10.48
CA ASP A 141 22.32 -32.67 11.91
C ASP A 141 23.17 -31.63 12.64
N TYR A 142 22.97 -30.35 12.31
CA TYR A 142 23.69 -29.22 12.94
C TYR A 142 22.89 -28.66 14.10
N HIS A 143 23.47 -28.64 15.29
CA HIS A 143 22.81 -28.21 16.54
C HIS A 143 23.25 -26.83 17.04
N GLY A 144 24.10 -26.13 16.30
CA GLY A 144 24.52 -24.76 16.59
C GLY A 144 23.49 -23.72 16.16
N GLY A 145 23.92 -22.46 16.12
CA GLY A 145 23.10 -21.34 15.70
C GLY A 145 23.65 -20.63 14.45
N PHE A 146 22.95 -19.58 14.05
CA PHE A 146 23.30 -18.76 12.89
C PHE A 146 23.24 -17.28 13.21
N ARG A 147 24.23 -16.54 12.73
CA ARG A 147 24.18 -15.09 12.62
C ARG A 147 24.03 -14.72 11.15
N ILE A 148 22.94 -14.01 10.82
CA ILE A 148 22.57 -13.69 9.45
C ILE A 148 22.54 -12.18 9.27
N VAL A 149 23.26 -11.68 8.26
CA VAL A 149 23.25 -10.27 7.85
C VAL A 149 22.82 -10.18 6.40
N VAL A 150 21.64 -9.57 6.18
CA VAL A 150 21.10 -9.34 4.84
C VAL A 150 21.61 -8.00 4.32
N SER A 151 22.03 -7.93 3.07
CA SER A 151 22.51 -6.70 2.42
C SER A 151 22.04 -6.59 0.99
N VAL A 152 21.98 -5.37 0.48
CA VAL A 152 21.63 -5.06 -0.92
C VAL A 152 22.58 -3.99 -1.43
N PRO A 153 23.53 -4.32 -2.30
CA PRO A 153 24.41 -3.34 -2.92
C PRO A 153 23.60 -2.19 -3.54
N ASN A 154 24.03 -0.94 -3.31
CA ASN A 154 23.33 0.28 -3.76
C ASN A 154 21.89 0.46 -3.24
N GLY A 155 21.47 -0.30 -2.23
CA GLY A 155 20.13 -0.22 -1.67
C GLY A 155 19.78 1.15 -1.07
N ALA A 156 20.77 1.89 -0.56
CA ALA A 156 20.58 3.25 -0.06
C ALA A 156 20.17 4.24 -1.16
N GLU A 157 20.80 4.17 -2.33
CA GLU A 157 20.43 4.99 -3.49
C GLU A 157 19.04 4.63 -3.99
N LEU A 158 18.76 3.34 -4.12
CA LEU A 158 17.47 2.84 -4.56
C LEU A 158 16.33 3.26 -3.63
N ALA A 159 16.57 3.29 -2.32
CA ALA A 159 15.57 3.66 -1.31
C ALA A 159 15.00 5.07 -1.53
N SER A 160 15.81 6.02 -2.03
CA SER A 160 15.36 7.38 -2.33
C SER A 160 14.23 7.44 -3.36
N ARG A 161 14.09 6.42 -4.18
CA ARG A 161 13.08 6.27 -5.24
C ARG A 161 11.89 5.42 -4.80
N THR A 162 11.88 4.95 -3.56
CA THR A 162 10.80 4.14 -2.95
C THR A 162 9.98 4.97 -1.95
N TYR A 163 8.97 4.35 -1.37
CA TYR A 163 8.18 4.93 -0.28
C TYR A 163 8.91 4.93 1.08
N ASN A 164 10.05 4.25 1.21
CA ASN A 164 10.77 4.05 2.48
C ASN A 164 11.03 5.35 3.27
N PRO A 165 11.54 6.45 2.65
CA PRO A 165 11.78 7.68 3.39
C PRO A 165 10.51 8.26 4.05
N ARG A 166 9.35 8.17 3.37
CA ARG A 166 8.06 8.62 3.92
C ARG A 166 7.61 7.76 5.10
N MET A 167 7.98 6.50 5.09
CA MET A 167 7.67 5.52 6.13
C MET A 167 8.68 5.54 7.30
N GLY A 168 9.64 6.46 7.30
CA GLY A 168 10.68 6.50 8.33
C GLY A 168 11.61 5.29 8.28
N ILE A 169 11.92 4.81 7.08
CA ILE A 169 12.96 3.82 6.83
C ILE A 169 14.12 4.55 6.17
N GLU A 170 15.22 4.68 6.88
CA GLU A 170 16.38 5.47 6.47
C GLU A 170 17.59 4.60 6.14
N GLY A 171 18.41 5.06 5.19
CA GLY A 171 19.70 4.44 4.85
C GLY A 171 19.63 3.21 3.93
N GLY A 172 18.44 2.78 3.50
CA GLY A 172 18.33 1.64 2.60
C GLY A 172 16.90 1.21 2.29
N ILE A 173 16.78 0.11 1.54
CA ILE A 173 15.49 -0.51 1.22
C ILE A 173 14.99 -1.38 2.37
N SER A 174 13.71 -1.75 2.32
CA SER A 174 13.11 -2.74 3.20
C SER A 174 13.06 -4.13 2.57
N ILE A 175 13.22 -5.14 3.41
CA ILE A 175 13.01 -6.55 3.07
C ILE A 175 11.58 -6.91 3.48
N ILE A 176 10.70 -7.03 2.48
CA ILE A 176 9.26 -7.19 2.64
C ILE A 176 8.71 -8.38 1.83
N GLY A 177 7.48 -8.77 2.13
CA GLY A 177 6.73 -9.79 1.40
C GLY A 177 5.96 -10.69 2.36
N THR A 178 4.64 -10.49 2.44
CA THR A 178 3.74 -11.25 3.32
C THR A 178 3.46 -12.66 2.80
N THR A 179 3.46 -12.82 1.48
CA THR A 179 3.15 -14.11 0.80
C THR A 179 4.38 -14.81 0.23
N GLY A 180 5.51 -14.10 0.11
CA GLY A 180 6.71 -14.56 -0.60
C GLY A 180 6.65 -14.38 -2.13
N ILE A 181 5.47 -14.15 -2.70
CA ILE A 181 5.23 -14.03 -4.14
C ILE A 181 4.88 -12.60 -4.51
N VAL A 182 5.43 -12.10 -5.61
CA VAL A 182 5.00 -10.85 -6.25
C VAL A 182 3.93 -11.21 -7.29
N GLU A 183 2.71 -10.75 -7.06
CA GLU A 183 1.65 -10.78 -8.07
C GLU A 183 1.57 -9.41 -8.73
N PRO A 184 1.83 -9.30 -10.04
CA PRO A 184 1.81 -8.01 -10.72
C PRO A 184 0.50 -7.26 -10.51
N MET A 185 0.59 -5.94 -10.27
CA MET A 185 -0.56 -5.05 -10.06
C MET A 185 -1.49 -5.53 -8.93
N SER A 186 -0.93 -6.02 -7.82
CA SER A 186 -1.70 -6.58 -6.71
C SER A 186 -2.49 -5.50 -5.96
N ASN A 187 -3.84 -5.63 -5.97
CA ASN A 187 -4.71 -4.77 -5.18
C ASN A 187 -4.48 -4.97 -3.67
N SER A 188 -4.19 -6.20 -3.24
CA SER A 188 -3.90 -6.48 -1.83
C SER A 188 -2.64 -5.77 -1.35
N ALA A 189 -1.58 -5.69 -2.17
CA ALA A 189 -0.37 -4.96 -1.82
C ALA A 189 -0.62 -3.45 -1.64
N LEU A 190 -1.50 -2.86 -2.45
CA LEU A 190 -1.93 -1.46 -2.28
C LEU A 190 -2.72 -1.27 -0.97
N VAL A 191 -3.65 -2.17 -0.67
CA VAL A 191 -4.42 -2.13 0.59
C VAL A 191 -3.50 -2.32 1.79
N ASP A 192 -2.54 -3.25 1.74
CA ASP A 192 -1.55 -3.45 2.81
C ASP A 192 -0.72 -2.17 3.06
N THR A 193 -0.38 -1.44 1.99
CA THR A 193 0.33 -0.15 2.10
C THR A 193 -0.56 0.90 2.78
N ILE A 194 -1.83 1.02 2.41
CA ILE A 194 -2.80 1.94 3.03
C ILE A 194 -2.91 1.63 4.53
N ARG A 195 -3.12 0.37 4.89
CA ARG A 195 -3.22 -0.08 6.28
C ARG A 195 -1.97 0.25 7.08
N LEU A 196 -0.80 0.08 6.48
CA LEU A 196 0.46 0.40 7.12
C LEU A 196 0.62 1.91 7.36
N GLU A 197 0.31 2.75 6.37
CA GLU A 197 0.33 4.21 6.52
C GLU A 197 -0.64 4.67 7.62
N GLU A 198 -1.85 4.14 7.67
CA GLU A 198 -2.83 4.46 8.71
C GLU A 198 -2.34 4.07 10.10
N ARG A 199 -1.80 2.85 10.26
CA ARG A 199 -1.21 2.41 11.53
C ARG A 199 -0.12 3.37 11.99
N MET A 200 0.78 3.76 11.08
CA MET A 200 1.84 4.73 11.40
C MET A 200 1.27 6.07 11.87
N ARG A 201 0.25 6.62 11.18
CA ARG A 201 -0.39 7.88 11.61
C ARG A 201 -1.01 7.74 13.01
N ARG A 202 -1.62 6.60 13.28
CA ARG A 202 -2.20 6.33 14.60
C ARG A 202 -1.14 6.26 15.70
N GLU A 203 -0.02 5.59 15.45
CA GLU A 203 1.11 5.50 16.37
C GLU A 203 1.86 6.85 16.55
N GLU A 204 1.85 7.71 15.54
CA GLU A 204 2.33 9.10 15.63
C GLU A 204 1.37 9.99 16.47
N GLY A 205 0.26 9.44 16.98
CA GLY A 205 -0.70 10.12 17.85
C GLY A 205 -1.86 10.77 17.12
N CYS A 206 -2.00 10.61 15.79
CA CYS A 206 -3.14 11.15 15.06
C CYS A 206 -4.42 10.48 15.51
N ARG A 207 -5.41 11.29 15.93
CA ARG A 207 -6.75 10.83 16.30
C ARG A 207 -7.73 10.94 15.12
N SER A 208 -7.44 11.82 14.19
CA SER A 208 -8.20 12.03 12.97
C SER A 208 -7.45 11.50 11.76
N LEU A 209 -8.18 10.97 10.76
CA LEU A 209 -7.62 10.49 9.52
C LEU A 209 -8.08 11.35 8.35
N LEU A 210 -7.13 11.88 7.59
CA LEU A 210 -7.36 12.55 6.31
C LEU A 210 -6.99 11.61 5.17
N LEU A 211 -8.00 11.12 4.44
CA LEU A 211 -7.85 10.25 3.27
C LEU A 211 -7.86 11.07 1.98
N THR A 212 -6.95 10.74 1.07
CA THR A 212 -6.86 11.33 -0.26
C THR A 212 -6.90 10.25 -1.34
N LEU A 213 -7.45 10.58 -2.51
CA LEU A 213 -7.54 9.61 -3.62
C LEU A 213 -6.32 9.60 -4.55
N GLY A 214 -5.28 10.34 -4.23
CA GLY A 214 -4.02 10.39 -5.01
C GLY A 214 -3.53 11.81 -5.26
N ASN A 215 -2.58 11.96 -6.18
CA ASN A 215 -1.81 13.19 -6.40
C ASN A 215 -2.67 14.43 -6.71
N TYR A 216 -3.77 14.26 -7.47
CA TYR A 216 -4.70 15.37 -7.74
C TYR A 216 -5.32 15.92 -6.45
N SER A 217 -5.73 15.02 -5.55
CA SER A 217 -6.29 15.41 -4.26
C SER A 217 -5.26 16.10 -3.38
N GLN A 218 -4.02 15.61 -3.35
CA GLN A 218 -2.91 16.22 -2.61
C GLN A 218 -2.60 17.63 -3.13
N SER A 219 -2.51 17.79 -4.46
CA SER A 219 -2.27 19.09 -5.09
C SER A 219 -3.40 20.09 -4.83
N PHE A 220 -4.64 19.60 -4.78
CA PHE A 220 -5.80 20.43 -4.43
C PHE A 220 -5.76 20.87 -2.96
N ILE A 221 -5.50 19.95 -2.03
CA ILE A 221 -5.38 20.22 -0.59
C ILE A 221 -4.30 21.26 -0.34
N GLN A 222 -3.12 21.09 -0.92
CA GLN A 222 -1.99 22.00 -0.74
C GLN A 222 -2.31 23.45 -1.12
N ARG A 223 -3.19 23.65 -2.11
CA ARG A 223 -3.56 24.99 -2.61
C ARG A 223 -4.79 25.59 -1.94
N ASN A 224 -5.71 24.77 -1.45
CA ASN A 224 -7.06 25.21 -1.11
C ASN A 224 -7.52 24.83 0.30
N MET A 225 -6.72 24.06 1.05
CA MET A 225 -7.11 23.54 2.35
C MET A 225 -6.02 23.82 3.40
N PRO A 226 -6.38 23.99 4.68
CA PRO A 226 -5.45 24.30 5.76
C PRO A 226 -4.77 23.04 6.33
N PHE A 227 -4.40 22.06 5.49
CA PHE A 227 -3.82 20.80 5.94
C PHE A 227 -2.38 20.63 5.52
N ALA A 228 -1.53 20.12 6.43
CA ALA A 228 -0.22 19.58 6.11
C ALA A 228 -0.38 18.19 5.42
N LEU A 229 0.29 18.00 4.28
CA LEU A 229 0.16 16.78 3.47
C LEU A 229 0.91 15.58 4.03
N ASP A 230 1.88 15.80 4.89
CA ASP A 230 2.73 14.77 5.51
C ASP A 230 1.94 13.78 6.39
N ARG A 231 0.77 14.21 6.89
CA ARG A 231 -0.14 13.38 7.69
C ARG A 231 -1.29 12.75 6.91
N CYS A 232 -1.43 13.07 5.61
CA CYS A 232 -2.47 12.49 4.77
C CYS A 232 -2.12 11.05 4.39
N VAL A 233 -3.15 10.19 4.32
CA VAL A 233 -3.03 8.83 3.78
C VAL A 233 -3.69 8.76 2.40
N THR A 234 -3.00 8.13 1.44
CA THR A 234 -3.51 7.98 0.08
C THR A 234 -4.20 6.64 -0.10
N CYS A 235 -5.54 6.64 -0.16
CA CYS A 235 -6.32 5.41 -0.32
C CYS A 235 -6.59 4.98 -1.77
N SER A 236 -6.15 5.74 -2.77
CA SER A 236 -6.39 5.44 -4.19
C SER A 236 -7.88 5.20 -4.51
N ASN A 237 -8.23 4.00 -4.93
CA ASN A 237 -9.61 3.59 -5.19
C ASN A 237 -10.26 2.83 -4.02
N PHE A 238 -9.50 2.52 -2.97
CA PHE A 238 -9.86 1.59 -1.89
C PHE A 238 -10.43 2.32 -0.66
N ILE A 239 -11.45 3.17 -0.89
CA ILE A 239 -12.07 3.98 0.19
C ILE A 239 -12.67 3.06 1.27
N GLY A 240 -13.33 1.97 0.86
CA GLY A 240 -13.98 1.05 1.78
C GLY A 240 -13.00 0.34 2.70
N GLU A 241 -11.90 -0.15 2.14
CA GLU A 241 -10.83 -0.83 2.87
C GLU A 241 -10.07 0.15 3.79
N ALA A 242 -9.84 1.38 3.35
CA ALA A 242 -9.24 2.43 4.17
C ALA A 242 -10.13 2.78 5.37
N ILE A 243 -11.45 2.92 5.19
CA ILE A 243 -12.37 3.18 6.31
C ILE A 243 -12.34 2.00 7.30
N GLU A 244 -12.33 0.75 6.83
CA GLU A 244 -12.27 -0.43 7.71
C GLU A 244 -10.98 -0.46 8.53
N ALA A 245 -9.84 -0.17 7.92
CA ALA A 245 -8.56 -0.09 8.61
C ALA A 245 -8.53 1.07 9.63
N ALA A 246 -9.09 2.22 9.28
CA ALA A 246 -9.21 3.36 10.18
C ALA A 246 -10.00 3.01 11.46
N LEU A 247 -11.10 2.27 11.32
CA LEU A 247 -11.90 1.81 12.47
C LEU A 247 -11.13 0.80 13.32
N GLU A 248 -10.41 -0.14 12.68
CA GLU A 248 -9.60 -1.15 13.35
C GLU A 248 -8.48 -0.49 14.19
N TYR A 249 -7.83 0.55 13.65
CA TYR A 249 -6.76 1.28 14.36
C TYR A 249 -7.29 2.33 15.35
N GLY A 250 -8.60 2.51 15.44
CA GLY A 250 -9.23 3.38 16.43
C GLY A 250 -9.12 4.87 16.13
N PHE A 251 -9.19 5.26 14.86
CA PHE A 251 -9.37 6.67 14.50
C PHE A 251 -10.74 7.17 14.95
N GLU A 252 -10.78 8.40 15.46
CA GLU A 252 -11.97 9.00 16.02
C GLU A 252 -12.76 9.85 15.03
N ARG A 253 -12.14 10.23 13.90
CA ARG A 253 -12.71 11.08 12.85
C ARG A 253 -12.08 10.74 11.51
N ILE A 254 -12.88 10.78 10.44
CA ILE A 254 -12.41 10.49 9.08
C ILE A 254 -12.90 11.58 8.12
N LEU A 255 -12.00 12.19 7.38
CA LEU A 255 -12.33 13.12 6.28
C LEU A 255 -11.72 12.59 4.98
N ILE A 256 -12.52 12.55 3.92
CA ILE A 256 -12.10 12.07 2.60
C ILE A 256 -12.13 13.24 1.62
N ILE A 257 -11.01 13.52 0.95
CA ILE A 257 -10.94 14.59 -0.05
C ILE A 257 -10.52 14.01 -1.40
N GLY A 258 -11.34 14.23 -2.42
CA GLY A 258 -11.06 13.70 -3.73
C GLY A 258 -11.79 14.36 -4.88
N HIS A 259 -11.30 14.07 -6.11
CA HIS A 259 -11.91 14.58 -7.32
C HIS A 259 -13.28 13.94 -7.54
N ILE A 260 -14.29 14.78 -7.88
CA ILE A 260 -15.68 14.35 -8.05
C ILE A 260 -15.84 13.27 -9.12
N GLY A 261 -14.97 13.23 -10.12
CA GLY A 261 -14.92 12.21 -11.15
C GLY A 261 -14.78 10.77 -10.61
N LYS A 262 -14.28 10.59 -9.39
CA LYS A 262 -14.26 9.32 -8.67
C LYS A 262 -15.30 9.30 -7.55
N MET A 263 -15.38 10.37 -6.78
CA MET A 263 -16.15 10.41 -5.54
C MET A 263 -17.66 10.52 -5.73
N ALA A 264 -18.15 10.92 -6.90
CA ALA A 264 -19.58 10.86 -7.21
C ALA A 264 -20.18 9.46 -6.97
N LYS A 265 -19.38 8.39 -7.14
CA LYS A 265 -19.76 6.99 -6.89
C LYS A 265 -20.18 6.73 -5.43
N LEU A 266 -19.69 7.51 -4.49
CA LEU A 266 -20.11 7.43 -3.07
C LEU A 266 -21.60 7.73 -2.90
N GLY A 267 -22.19 8.53 -3.79
CA GLY A 267 -23.64 8.79 -3.80
C GLY A 267 -24.50 7.55 -4.11
N ALA A 268 -23.88 6.44 -4.56
CA ALA A 268 -24.50 5.12 -4.73
C ALA A 268 -23.94 4.07 -3.76
N GLY A 269 -23.08 4.46 -2.80
CA GLY A 269 -22.46 3.52 -1.87
C GLY A 269 -21.31 2.71 -2.47
N ILE A 270 -20.78 3.09 -3.64
CA ILE A 270 -19.66 2.42 -4.28
C ILE A 270 -18.37 2.90 -3.62
N MET A 271 -17.77 2.04 -2.78
CA MET A 271 -16.59 2.35 -1.95
C MET A 271 -15.26 1.97 -2.60
N ASN A 272 -15.27 1.14 -3.66
CA ASN A 272 -14.13 0.96 -4.54
C ASN A 272 -14.39 1.73 -5.84
N THR A 273 -13.67 2.84 -6.03
CA THR A 273 -13.93 3.77 -7.14
C THR A 273 -13.26 3.37 -8.45
N HIS A 274 -12.59 2.21 -8.53
CA HIS A 274 -12.00 1.73 -9.77
C HIS A 274 -13.08 1.42 -10.81
N SER A 275 -12.88 1.86 -12.06
CA SER A 275 -13.87 1.71 -13.14
C SER A 275 -14.19 0.26 -13.49
N ALA A 276 -13.23 -0.67 -13.30
CA ALA A 276 -13.44 -2.10 -13.51
C ALA A 276 -14.34 -2.75 -12.43
N GLN A 277 -14.56 -2.10 -11.29
CA GLN A 277 -15.44 -2.60 -10.23
C GLN A 277 -16.87 -2.14 -10.44
N ALA A 278 -17.05 -0.86 -10.66
CA ALA A 278 -18.34 -0.26 -10.94
C ALA A 278 -18.17 1.15 -11.54
N ASP A 279 -19.15 1.59 -12.33
CA ASP A 279 -19.33 2.99 -12.64
C ASP A 279 -20.58 3.53 -11.90
N GLY A 280 -21.55 4.09 -12.52
CA GLY A 280 -22.75 4.64 -11.91
C GLY A 280 -22.65 6.14 -11.60
N ARG A 281 -21.60 6.83 -12.08
CA ARG A 281 -21.43 8.28 -11.89
C ARG A 281 -22.57 9.08 -12.50
N MET A 282 -22.94 8.74 -13.73
CA MET A 282 -23.99 9.45 -14.46
C MET A 282 -25.37 9.15 -13.87
N GLU A 283 -25.64 7.92 -13.47
CA GLU A 283 -26.86 7.51 -12.78
C GLU A 283 -27.05 8.25 -11.47
N VAL A 284 -25.97 8.44 -10.68
CA VAL A 284 -26.01 9.25 -9.47
C VAL A 284 -26.33 10.70 -9.78
N LEU A 285 -25.65 11.29 -10.78
CA LEU A 285 -25.87 12.69 -11.17
C LEU A 285 -27.27 12.92 -11.77
N VAL A 286 -27.77 11.98 -12.57
CA VAL A 286 -29.16 12.00 -13.05
C VAL A 286 -30.15 11.95 -11.89
N THR A 287 -29.93 11.08 -10.93
CA THR A 287 -30.80 11.02 -9.72
C THR A 287 -30.74 12.32 -8.93
N CYS A 288 -29.56 12.89 -8.72
CA CYS A 288 -29.41 14.16 -8.01
C CYS A 288 -30.06 15.31 -8.79
N GLY A 289 -29.86 15.38 -10.11
CA GLY A 289 -30.45 16.37 -10.98
C GLY A 289 -31.98 16.30 -11.01
N LEU A 290 -32.54 15.09 -11.10
CA LEU A 290 -33.99 14.86 -11.03
C LEU A 290 -34.59 15.41 -9.71
N LEU A 291 -33.97 15.06 -8.60
CA LEU A 291 -34.41 15.53 -7.27
C LEU A 291 -34.17 17.04 -7.08
N ALA A 292 -33.23 17.61 -7.81
CA ALA A 292 -32.99 19.05 -7.85
C ALA A 292 -33.97 19.83 -8.74
N GLY A 293 -34.75 19.12 -9.59
CA GLY A 293 -35.73 19.70 -10.50
C GLY A 293 -35.19 20.01 -11.90
N ALA A 294 -34.08 19.41 -12.32
CA ALA A 294 -33.61 19.50 -13.71
C ALA A 294 -34.62 18.87 -14.68
N ASP A 295 -34.73 19.45 -15.86
CA ASP A 295 -35.63 18.95 -16.90
C ASP A 295 -35.16 17.62 -17.51
N VAL A 296 -36.12 16.87 -18.11
CA VAL A 296 -35.85 15.52 -18.61
C VAL A 296 -34.82 15.52 -19.74
N ASP A 297 -34.77 16.56 -20.58
CA ASP A 297 -33.82 16.62 -21.69
C ASP A 297 -32.40 16.86 -21.21
N THR A 298 -32.22 17.65 -20.18
CA THR A 298 -30.93 17.79 -19.45
C THR A 298 -30.50 16.47 -18.84
N LEU A 299 -31.42 15.75 -18.19
CA LEU A 299 -31.11 14.45 -17.58
C LEU A 299 -30.70 13.40 -18.60
N LYS A 300 -31.37 13.34 -19.79
CA LYS A 300 -30.97 12.48 -20.89
C LYS A 300 -29.57 12.79 -21.39
N LYS A 301 -29.21 14.07 -21.55
CA LYS A 301 -27.86 14.47 -21.97
C LYS A 301 -26.80 14.05 -20.95
N ILE A 302 -27.12 14.10 -19.66
CA ILE A 302 -26.20 13.65 -18.60
C ILE A 302 -25.88 12.14 -18.74
N THR A 303 -26.85 11.29 -19.13
CA THR A 303 -26.60 9.85 -19.34
C THR A 303 -25.56 9.57 -20.43
N GLU A 304 -25.39 10.49 -21.37
CA GLU A 304 -24.46 10.38 -22.50
C GLU A 304 -23.06 10.99 -22.17
N CYS A 305 -22.90 11.64 -21.01
CA CYS A 305 -21.64 12.25 -20.63
C CYS A 305 -20.58 11.21 -20.31
N VAL A 306 -19.38 11.42 -20.83
CA VAL A 306 -18.20 10.60 -20.50
C VAL A 306 -17.54 11.05 -19.21
N THR A 307 -17.59 12.34 -18.90
CA THR A 307 -16.94 12.95 -17.73
C THR A 307 -17.97 13.59 -16.79
N VAL A 308 -17.66 13.56 -15.49
CA VAL A 308 -18.49 14.24 -14.48
C VAL A 308 -18.50 15.75 -14.71
N ASP A 309 -17.41 16.35 -15.16
CA ASP A 309 -17.35 17.79 -15.43
C ASP A 309 -18.31 18.23 -16.56
N ALA A 310 -18.51 17.37 -17.58
CA ALA A 310 -19.50 17.63 -18.61
C ALA A 310 -20.93 17.59 -18.04
N ALA A 311 -21.24 16.61 -17.19
CA ALA A 311 -22.53 16.52 -16.53
C ALA A 311 -22.77 17.71 -15.55
N VAL A 312 -21.73 18.14 -14.83
CA VAL A 312 -21.75 19.33 -13.96
C VAL A 312 -22.07 20.59 -14.76
N SER A 313 -21.46 20.76 -15.96
CA SER A 313 -21.78 21.88 -16.85
C SER A 313 -23.26 21.89 -17.25
N LEU A 314 -23.83 20.75 -17.60
CA LEU A 314 -25.26 20.63 -17.96
C LEU A 314 -26.19 20.97 -16.79
N LEU A 315 -25.84 20.53 -15.57
CA LEU A 315 -26.59 20.88 -14.38
C LEU A 315 -26.49 22.39 -14.05
N GLN A 316 -25.34 23.00 -14.32
CA GLN A 316 -25.13 24.44 -14.16
C GLN A 316 -25.99 25.23 -15.14
N ASP A 317 -25.98 24.87 -16.43
CA ASP A 317 -26.77 25.52 -17.46
C ASP A 317 -28.28 25.39 -17.22
N ALA A 318 -28.71 24.28 -16.59
CA ALA A 318 -30.08 24.06 -16.16
C ALA A 318 -30.45 24.74 -14.82
N GLY A 319 -29.54 25.44 -14.17
CA GLY A 319 -29.77 26.09 -12.86
C GLY A 319 -30.01 25.10 -11.71
N ALA A 320 -29.64 23.82 -11.90
CA ALA A 320 -29.88 22.75 -10.92
C ALA A 320 -28.62 22.30 -10.16
N LEU A 321 -27.44 22.89 -10.45
CA LEU A 321 -26.16 22.42 -9.96
C LEU A 321 -26.07 22.41 -8.45
N GLU A 322 -26.29 23.56 -7.78
CA GLU A 322 -26.10 23.71 -6.34
C GLU A 322 -26.92 22.68 -5.55
N LYS A 323 -28.21 22.57 -5.88
CA LYS A 323 -29.09 21.61 -5.22
C LYS A 323 -28.76 20.15 -5.55
N SER A 324 -28.29 19.85 -6.76
CA SER A 324 -27.81 18.51 -7.13
C SER A 324 -26.59 18.11 -6.31
N MET A 325 -25.65 19.04 -6.09
CA MET A 325 -24.44 18.80 -5.28
C MET A 325 -24.76 18.67 -3.78
N GLU A 326 -25.71 19.44 -3.27
CA GLU A 326 -26.23 19.25 -1.91
C GLU A 326 -26.84 17.85 -1.72
N ILE A 327 -27.66 17.40 -2.66
CA ILE A 327 -28.26 16.05 -2.63
C ILE A 327 -27.17 14.98 -2.72
N LEU A 328 -26.19 15.15 -3.60
CA LEU A 328 -25.03 14.23 -3.70
C LEU A 328 -24.28 14.15 -2.37
N GLY A 329 -24.05 15.28 -1.72
CA GLY A 329 -23.39 15.34 -0.40
C GLY A 329 -24.15 14.55 0.67
N LYS A 330 -25.46 14.74 0.76
CA LYS A 330 -26.33 14.01 1.71
C LYS A 330 -26.32 12.50 1.44
N ARG A 331 -26.38 12.09 0.17
CA ARG A 331 -26.33 10.68 -0.22
C ARG A 331 -24.97 10.05 0.10
N ALA A 332 -23.88 10.74 -0.21
CA ALA A 332 -22.54 10.28 0.09
C ALA A 332 -22.34 10.10 1.60
N GLU A 333 -22.76 11.07 2.40
CA GLU A 333 -22.67 10.98 3.87
C GLU A 333 -23.52 9.83 4.43
N TYR A 334 -24.71 9.62 3.90
CA TYR A 334 -25.54 8.46 4.30
C TYR A 334 -24.81 7.14 4.15
N TYR A 335 -24.16 6.89 2.99
CA TYR A 335 -23.42 5.66 2.75
C TYR A 335 -22.11 5.59 3.54
N LEU A 336 -21.41 6.70 3.73
CA LEU A 336 -20.24 6.77 4.59
C LEU A 336 -20.58 6.47 6.05
N ALA A 337 -21.65 7.08 6.58
CA ALA A 337 -22.13 6.82 7.94
C ALA A 337 -22.57 5.35 8.13
N ALA A 338 -23.23 4.77 7.12
CA ALA A 338 -23.58 3.35 7.13
C ALA A 338 -22.34 2.46 7.18
N LYS A 339 -21.27 2.80 6.43
CA LYS A 339 -19.99 2.04 6.40
C LYS A 339 -19.32 2.03 7.77
N VAL A 340 -19.29 3.14 8.48
CA VAL A 340 -18.76 3.22 9.86
C VAL A 340 -19.78 2.84 10.93
N LYS A 341 -20.98 2.40 10.55
CA LYS A 341 -22.10 2.09 11.48
C LYS A 341 -22.37 3.24 12.46
N SER A 342 -22.19 4.46 12.01
CA SER A 342 -22.28 5.69 12.80
C SER A 342 -21.42 5.72 14.07
N SER A 343 -20.35 4.93 14.11
CA SER A 343 -19.45 4.83 15.27
C SER A 343 -18.49 6.00 15.39
N VAL A 344 -18.12 6.61 14.25
CA VAL A 344 -17.23 7.79 14.20
C VAL A 344 -17.77 8.81 13.20
N PRO A 345 -17.55 10.12 13.45
CA PRO A 345 -17.83 11.16 12.46
C PRO A 345 -17.01 10.94 11.18
N ILE A 346 -17.69 10.91 10.05
CA ILE A 346 -17.08 10.76 8.74
C ILE A 346 -17.71 11.73 7.74
N GLY A 347 -16.91 12.33 6.89
CA GLY A 347 -17.37 13.26 5.86
C GLY A 347 -16.47 13.25 4.63
N ALA A 348 -16.92 13.98 3.61
CA ALA A 348 -16.18 14.07 2.36
C ALA A 348 -16.26 15.47 1.74
N VAL A 349 -15.16 15.84 1.04
CA VAL A 349 -15.10 17.01 0.16
C VAL A 349 -14.81 16.52 -1.26
N MET A 350 -15.66 16.92 -2.20
CA MET A 350 -15.48 16.57 -3.62
C MET A 350 -15.21 17.86 -4.41
N PHE A 351 -14.17 17.83 -5.23
CA PHE A 351 -13.76 18.97 -6.04
C PHE A 351 -13.59 18.59 -7.51
N SER A 352 -13.56 19.58 -8.36
CA SER A 352 -13.13 19.51 -9.75
C SER A 352 -12.07 20.58 -9.99
N ASP A 353 -11.11 20.31 -10.89
CA ASP A 353 -10.12 21.33 -11.29
C ASP A 353 -10.78 22.51 -12.01
N LYS A 354 -11.90 22.28 -12.70
CA LYS A 354 -12.66 23.29 -13.44
C LYS A 354 -13.58 24.14 -12.52
N PHE A 355 -14.24 23.51 -11.55
CA PHE A 355 -15.31 24.12 -10.79
C PHE A 355 -14.97 24.39 -9.30
N GLY A 356 -13.75 24.00 -8.86
CA GLY A 356 -13.40 24.11 -7.44
C GLY A 356 -14.14 23.09 -6.57
N ILE A 357 -14.44 23.46 -5.33
CA ILE A 357 -15.22 22.59 -4.42
C ILE A 357 -16.67 22.57 -4.89
N LEU A 358 -17.18 21.37 -5.18
CA LEU A 358 -18.55 21.14 -5.61
C LEU A 358 -19.43 20.55 -4.51
N VAL A 359 -18.85 19.70 -3.65
CA VAL A 359 -19.60 19.02 -2.59
C VAL A 359 -18.83 19.11 -1.29
N ARG A 360 -19.53 19.49 -0.23
CA ARG A 360 -19.18 19.23 1.16
C ARG A 360 -20.31 18.43 1.77
N THR A 361 -20.01 17.25 2.32
CA THR A 361 -21.03 16.51 3.06
C THR A 361 -21.41 17.27 4.34
N PRO A 362 -22.58 17.07 4.92
CA PRO A 362 -23.04 17.81 6.11
C PRO A 362 -22.04 17.86 7.26
N SER A 363 -21.29 16.79 7.50
CA SER A 363 -20.27 16.72 8.56
C SER A 363 -18.91 17.32 8.17
N ALA A 364 -18.68 17.68 6.90
CA ALA A 364 -17.35 18.00 6.39
C ALA A 364 -16.72 19.23 7.04
N ASP A 365 -17.48 20.32 7.21
CA ASP A 365 -16.92 21.59 7.72
C ASP A 365 -16.43 21.44 9.18
N GLY A 366 -17.20 20.78 10.04
CA GLY A 366 -16.77 20.49 11.40
C GLY A 366 -15.58 19.54 11.49
N LEU A 367 -15.44 18.63 10.51
CA LEU A 367 -14.26 17.75 10.41
C LEU A 367 -13.03 18.52 9.92
N ILE A 368 -13.18 19.41 8.93
CA ILE A 368 -12.09 20.26 8.43
C ILE A 368 -11.50 21.08 9.58
N GLU A 369 -12.33 21.74 10.38
CA GLU A 369 -11.90 22.55 11.51
C GLU A 369 -11.11 21.73 12.53
N ARG A 370 -11.66 20.62 13.01
CA ARG A 370 -11.02 19.76 14.02
C ARG A 370 -9.74 19.09 13.54
N ILE A 371 -9.70 18.64 12.29
CA ILE A 371 -8.49 18.02 11.72
C ILE A 371 -7.42 19.08 11.47
N SER A 372 -7.80 20.28 11.05
CA SER A 372 -6.87 21.40 10.89
C SER A 372 -6.20 21.79 12.22
N GLU A 373 -6.97 21.86 13.30
CA GLU A 373 -6.44 22.11 14.64
C GLU A 373 -5.44 21.02 15.07
N GLU A 374 -5.78 19.74 14.83
CA GLU A 374 -4.93 18.61 15.21
C GLU A 374 -3.65 18.52 14.36
N TYR A 375 -3.71 18.86 13.08
CA TYR A 375 -2.57 18.70 12.17
C TYR A 375 -1.61 19.88 12.17
N ASN A 376 -2.07 21.06 12.59
CA ASN A 376 -1.27 22.29 12.61
C ASN A 376 -0.85 22.70 14.04
N GLY A 377 -1.35 22.04 15.08
CA GLY A 377 -0.97 22.21 16.48
C GLY A 377 0.11 21.21 16.89
#